data_5d9671bfaf789e918adae7b778f23786
#
_entry.id   5d9671bfaf789e918adae7b778f23786
#
_cell.length_a   1.000
_cell.length_b   1.000
_cell.length_c   1.000
_cell.angle_alpha   90.00
_cell.angle_beta   90.00
_cell.angle_gamma   90.00
#
_symmetry.space_group_name_H-M   'P 1'
#
loop_
_entity.id
_entity.type
_entity.pdbx_description
1 polymer ?
#
loop_
_entity_poly.entity_id
_entity_poly.type
_entity_poly.pdbx_seq_one_letter_code
_entity_poly.pdbx_strand_id
1 'polypeptide(L)'
;HRTIPNFMIQGGDPLGTGTGGPGYEFDDEISPDLDFTKPYMLAMANAGKRGGRGTNGSQFFITTAATTWLQGAHTIFGEVADAESRAVVDKLGSVPTDRSDRPLEPQVLTSITVDGA
;
A
#
# COMPACT_ATOMS: atom_id res chain seq x y z
N HIS A 1 -9.74 -0.90 -0.36
CA HIS A 1 -10.59 -1.25 0.79
C HIS A 1 -10.24 -0.44 2.06
N ARG A 2 -9.12 0.26 2.06
CA ARG A 2 -8.67 1.02 3.23
C ARG A 2 -7.98 2.31 2.80
N THR A 3 -8.40 3.42 3.39
CA THR A 3 -7.82 4.75 3.14
C THR A 3 -7.71 5.49 4.47
N ILE A 4 -6.52 5.97 4.79
CA ILE A 4 -6.28 6.80 5.96
C ILE A 4 -5.67 8.12 5.49
N PRO A 5 -6.36 9.27 5.70
CA PRO A 5 -5.84 10.58 5.30
C PRO A 5 -4.47 10.86 5.90
N ASN A 6 -3.59 11.48 5.12
CA ASN A 6 -2.21 11.81 5.50
C ASN A 6 -1.38 10.60 5.91
N PHE A 7 -1.73 9.43 5.40
CA PHE A 7 -0.99 8.19 5.65
C PHE A 7 -0.85 7.37 4.36
N MET A 8 -1.91 6.68 3.94
CA MET A 8 -1.80 5.76 2.80
C MET A 8 -3.17 5.37 2.23
N ILE A 9 -3.14 4.80 1.03
CA ILE A 9 -4.25 4.04 0.45
C ILE A 9 -3.81 2.60 0.29
N GLN A 10 -4.69 1.63 0.52
CA GLN A 10 -4.38 0.21 0.51
C GLN A 10 -5.37 -0.58 -0.33
N GLY A 11 -4.85 -1.50 -1.12
CA GLY A 11 -5.65 -2.36 -2.00
C GLY A 11 -4.96 -3.70 -2.26
N GLY A 12 -5.42 -4.41 -3.29
CA GLY A 12 -4.84 -5.69 -3.69
C GLY A 12 -5.41 -6.92 -3.00
N ASP A 13 -6.42 -6.75 -2.14
CA ASP A 13 -7.12 -7.88 -1.55
C ASP A 13 -8.22 -8.38 -2.50
N PRO A 14 -8.16 -9.64 -2.97
CA PRO A 14 -9.21 -10.18 -3.85
C PRO A 14 -10.60 -10.22 -3.20
N LEU A 15 -10.69 -10.22 -1.88
CA LEU A 15 -11.97 -10.15 -1.16
C LEU A 15 -12.43 -8.71 -0.89
N GLY A 16 -11.53 -7.73 -1.02
CA GLY A 16 -11.85 -6.33 -0.73
C GLY A 16 -12.15 -6.03 0.73
N THR A 17 -11.73 -6.87 1.66
CA THR A 17 -12.04 -6.77 3.10
C THR A 17 -10.84 -6.51 4.00
N GLY A 18 -9.63 -6.69 3.46
CA GLY A 18 -8.39 -6.62 4.23
C GLY A 18 -7.91 -7.96 4.77
N THR A 19 -8.70 -9.03 4.59
CA THR A 19 -8.39 -10.36 5.12
C THR A 19 -8.01 -11.38 4.06
N GLY A 20 -8.16 -11.05 2.79
CA GLY A 20 -7.84 -11.94 1.68
C GLY A 20 -6.41 -11.82 1.20
N GLY A 21 -6.04 -12.72 0.30
CA GLY A 21 -4.71 -12.75 -0.30
C GLY A 21 -4.67 -13.71 -1.48
N PRO A 22 -3.48 -13.94 -2.05
CA PRO A 22 -3.32 -14.73 -3.28
C PRO A 22 -3.25 -16.25 -3.04
N GLY A 23 -3.33 -16.70 -1.79
CA GLY A 23 -3.20 -18.10 -1.42
C GLY A 23 -1.78 -18.50 -1.00
N TYR A 24 -0.86 -17.55 -0.88
CA TYR A 24 0.50 -17.75 -0.40
C TYR A 24 1.01 -16.50 0.29
N GLU A 25 2.08 -16.64 1.07
CA GLU A 25 2.76 -15.54 1.73
C GLU A 25 4.27 -15.64 1.49
N PHE A 26 4.97 -14.50 1.55
CA PHE A 26 6.41 -14.45 1.33
C PHE A 26 7.09 -13.43 2.24
N ASP A 27 8.41 -13.55 2.36
CA ASP A 27 9.22 -12.76 3.27
C ASP A 27 9.45 -11.32 2.80
N ASP A 28 9.78 -10.44 3.75
CA ASP A 28 10.17 -9.07 3.47
C ASP A 28 11.53 -9.02 2.77
N GLU A 29 11.68 -8.03 1.88
CA GLU A 29 12.94 -7.69 1.23
C GLU A 29 13.23 -6.22 1.49
N ILE A 30 13.92 -5.92 2.57
CA ILE A 30 14.22 -4.55 2.98
C ILE A 30 15.51 -4.09 2.32
N SER A 31 15.44 -3.00 1.55
CA SER A 31 16.61 -2.38 0.93
C SER A 31 17.01 -1.11 1.70
N PRO A 32 18.28 -0.92 2.05
CA PRO A 32 18.73 0.31 2.71
C PRO A 32 18.65 1.55 1.80
N ASP A 33 18.52 1.36 0.48
CA ASP A 33 18.44 2.45 -0.49
C ASP A 33 17.00 2.98 -0.66
N LEU A 34 16.01 2.30 -0.06
CA LEU A 34 14.61 2.68 -0.16
C LEU A 34 14.06 2.98 1.23
N ASP A 35 13.34 4.09 1.35
CA ASP A 35 12.80 4.52 2.63
C ASP A 35 11.44 5.21 2.49
N PHE A 36 10.83 5.54 3.62
CA PHE A 36 9.52 6.19 3.70
C PHE A 36 9.63 7.68 4.06
N THR A 37 10.71 8.34 3.68
CA THR A 37 10.93 9.76 4.00
C THR A 37 10.12 10.73 3.14
N LYS A 38 9.53 10.24 2.05
CA LYS A 38 8.69 11.02 1.15
C LYS A 38 7.40 10.26 0.81
N PRO A 39 6.35 10.96 0.33
CA PRO A 39 5.10 10.31 -0.08
C PRO A 39 5.25 9.56 -1.41
N TYR A 40 4.20 8.87 -1.78
CA TYR A 40 4.03 8.14 -3.06
C TYR A 40 4.89 6.90 -3.20
N MET A 41 5.29 6.30 -2.09
CA MET A 41 6.00 5.01 -2.09
C MET A 41 5.01 3.86 -2.14
N LEU A 42 5.28 2.88 -3.00
CA LEU A 42 4.53 1.63 -3.06
C LEU A 42 5.23 0.58 -2.22
N ALA A 43 4.50 -0.03 -1.30
CA ALA A 43 5.04 -1.04 -0.41
C ALA A 43 4.03 -2.14 -0.14
N MET A 44 4.53 -3.30 0.31
CA MET A 44 3.68 -4.44 0.63
C MET A 44 3.04 -4.27 2.01
N ALA A 45 1.72 -4.45 2.08
CA ALA A 45 1.03 -4.61 3.34
C ALA A 45 1.32 -6.01 3.90
N ASN A 46 1.45 -6.11 5.21
CA ASN A 46 1.67 -7.38 5.89
C ASN A 46 1.08 -7.35 7.31
N ALA A 47 1.01 -8.52 7.94
CA ALA A 47 0.53 -8.68 9.31
C ALA A 47 1.68 -8.89 10.31
N GLY A 48 2.90 -8.47 9.96
CA GLY A 48 4.10 -8.77 10.72
C GLY A 48 4.59 -10.18 10.44
N LYS A 49 5.59 -10.62 11.18
CA LYS A 49 6.13 -11.98 11.03
C LYS A 49 5.35 -12.98 11.88
N ARG A 50 5.12 -14.16 11.34
CA ARG A 50 4.53 -15.30 12.05
C ARG A 50 5.49 -16.48 12.02
N GLY A 51 5.93 -16.91 13.19
CA GLY A 51 6.90 -18.01 13.28
C GLY A 51 8.21 -17.72 12.56
N GLY A 52 8.66 -16.46 12.54
CA GLY A 52 9.86 -16.03 11.83
C GLY A 52 9.70 -15.86 10.32
N ARG A 53 8.50 -16.04 9.79
CA ARG A 53 8.20 -15.91 8.35
C ARG A 53 7.44 -14.64 8.05
N GLY A 54 7.69 -14.03 6.88
CA GLY A 54 6.96 -12.89 6.39
C GLY A 54 5.51 -13.24 6.04
N THR A 55 4.66 -12.21 6.01
CA THR A 55 3.23 -12.36 5.73
C THR A 55 2.78 -11.51 4.54
N ASN A 56 3.70 -11.20 3.62
CA ASN A 56 3.39 -10.49 2.39
C ASN A 56 2.55 -11.37 1.47
N GLY A 57 1.56 -10.80 0.82
CA GLY A 57 0.70 -11.48 -0.14
C GLY A 57 0.45 -10.61 -1.35
N SER A 58 -0.80 -10.27 -1.62
CA SER A 58 -1.18 -9.40 -2.74
C SER A 58 -1.54 -7.99 -2.31
N GLN A 59 -1.77 -7.74 -1.02
CA GLN A 59 -2.14 -6.40 -0.55
C GLN A 59 -0.93 -5.48 -0.56
N PHE A 60 -1.14 -4.27 -1.03
CA PHE A 60 -0.13 -3.23 -1.09
C PHE A 60 -0.73 -1.90 -0.64
N PHE A 61 0.14 -0.95 -0.34
CA PHE A 61 -0.30 0.41 -0.05
C PHE A 61 0.58 1.43 -0.77
N ILE A 62 0.02 2.62 -0.95
CA ILE A 62 0.74 3.77 -1.51
C ILE A 62 0.67 4.86 -0.47
N THR A 63 1.81 5.38 -0.03
CA THR A 63 1.85 6.43 0.98
C THR A 63 1.42 7.77 0.39
N THR A 64 0.73 8.57 1.20
CA THR A 64 0.33 9.94 0.83
C THR A 64 1.07 10.99 1.66
N ALA A 65 1.97 10.56 2.52
CA ALA A 65 2.81 11.40 3.36
C ALA A 65 4.10 10.65 3.69
N ALA A 66 5.06 11.31 4.33
CA ALA A 66 6.22 10.63 4.89
C ALA A 66 5.77 9.72 6.05
N THR A 67 6.21 8.46 6.05
CA THR A 67 5.77 7.44 7.02
C THR A 67 6.99 6.68 7.56
N THR A 68 7.93 7.41 8.12
CA THR A 68 9.25 6.89 8.52
C THR A 68 9.18 5.74 9.54
N TRP A 69 8.11 5.62 10.32
CA TRP A 69 7.91 4.53 11.27
C TRP A 69 7.70 3.16 10.61
N LEU A 70 7.48 3.12 9.28
CA LEU A 70 7.30 1.87 8.54
C LEU A 70 8.63 1.28 8.04
N GLN A 71 9.72 2.01 8.19
CA GLN A 71 11.03 1.56 7.73
C GLN A 71 11.44 0.26 8.43
N GLY A 72 11.92 -0.69 7.65
CA GLY A 72 12.32 -2.01 8.14
C GLY A 72 11.19 -3.01 8.35
N ALA A 73 9.93 -2.59 8.24
CA ALA A 73 8.76 -3.45 8.46
C ALA A 73 7.99 -3.79 7.17
N HIS A 74 8.19 -3.01 6.11
CA HIS A 74 7.47 -3.18 4.85
C HIS A 74 8.42 -3.11 3.66
N THR A 75 8.24 -4.02 2.71
CA THR A 75 9.02 -4.05 1.48
C THR A 75 8.54 -2.96 0.53
N ILE A 76 9.42 -2.02 0.21
CA ILE A 76 9.16 -0.99 -0.80
C ILE A 76 9.57 -1.56 -2.17
N PHE A 77 8.67 -1.52 -3.15
CA PHE A 77 8.95 -2.05 -4.48
C PHE A 77 8.75 -1.05 -5.62
N GLY A 78 8.35 0.17 -5.32
CA GLY A 78 8.19 1.19 -6.34
C GLY A 78 7.78 2.54 -5.77
N GLU A 79 7.58 3.49 -6.67
CA GLU A 79 6.98 4.78 -6.35
C GLU A 79 6.12 5.26 -7.50
N VAL A 80 5.18 6.15 -7.21
CA VAL A 80 4.31 6.74 -8.23
C VAL A 80 5.12 7.64 -9.13
N ALA A 81 5.13 7.35 -10.45
CA ALA A 81 6.10 7.91 -11.37
C ALA A 81 5.82 9.35 -11.81
N ASP A 82 4.56 9.74 -11.98
CA ASP A 82 4.21 11.02 -12.58
C ASP A 82 3.20 11.82 -11.77
N ALA A 83 3.10 13.12 -12.08
CA ALA A 83 2.22 14.05 -11.37
C ALA A 83 0.73 13.70 -11.53
N GLU A 84 0.34 13.18 -12.68
CA GLU A 84 -1.05 12.81 -12.94
C GLU A 84 -1.47 11.63 -12.05
N SER A 85 -0.64 10.60 -11.96
CA SER A 85 -0.88 9.45 -11.08
C SER A 85 -0.85 9.84 -9.60
N ARG A 86 0.04 10.74 -9.22
CA ARG A 86 0.11 11.27 -7.85
C ARG A 86 -1.18 12.01 -7.48
N ALA A 87 -1.76 12.77 -8.41
CA ALA A 87 -3.04 13.43 -8.19
C ALA A 87 -4.18 12.42 -7.98
N VAL A 88 -4.18 11.30 -8.68
CA VAL A 88 -5.13 10.21 -8.47
C VAL A 88 -4.97 9.61 -7.07
N VAL A 89 -3.75 9.35 -6.65
CA VAL A 89 -3.44 8.84 -5.30
C VAL A 89 -3.95 9.80 -4.23
N ASP A 90 -3.68 11.09 -4.38
CA ASP A 90 -4.14 12.11 -3.43
C ASP A 90 -5.66 12.17 -3.35
N LYS A 91 -6.34 12.04 -4.47
CA LYS A 91 -7.80 12.02 -4.52
C LYS A 91 -8.36 10.79 -3.79
N LEU A 92 -7.77 9.62 -4.01
CA LEU A 92 -8.15 8.40 -3.30
C LEU A 92 -7.87 8.51 -1.80
N GLY A 93 -6.80 9.21 -1.43
CA GLY A 93 -6.41 9.43 -0.04
C GLY A 93 -7.34 10.38 0.73
N SER A 94 -8.26 11.06 0.05
CA SER A 94 -9.18 12.03 0.66
C SER A 94 -10.65 11.67 0.52
N VAL A 95 -10.99 10.48 0.00
CA VAL A 95 -12.39 10.04 -0.08
C VAL A 95 -12.99 9.81 1.31
N PRO A 96 -14.30 10.04 1.49
CA PRO A 96 -14.96 9.74 2.76
C PRO A 96 -14.87 8.24 3.13
N THR A 97 -14.62 7.97 4.40
CA THR A 97 -14.46 6.61 4.92
C THR A 97 -15.36 6.38 6.13
N ASP A 98 -15.55 5.10 6.47
CA ASP A 98 -16.24 4.69 7.68
C ASP A 98 -15.25 4.55 8.87
N ARG A 99 -15.72 4.01 9.99
CA ARG A 99 -14.90 3.83 11.21
C ARG A 99 -13.74 2.88 11.04
N SER A 100 -13.79 2.01 10.04
CA SER A 100 -12.76 1.03 9.74
C SER A 100 -11.84 1.49 8.61
N ASP A 101 -11.86 2.79 8.28
CA ASP A 101 -11.07 3.39 7.20
C ASP A 101 -11.42 2.83 5.81
N ARG A 102 -12.62 2.26 5.67
CA ARG A 102 -13.11 1.77 4.39
C ARG A 102 -13.82 2.91 3.67
N PRO A 103 -13.50 3.18 2.38
CA PRO A 103 -14.24 4.16 1.60
C PRO A 103 -15.75 3.87 1.60
N LEU A 104 -16.56 4.91 1.77
CA LEU A 104 -18.02 4.77 1.77
C LEU A 104 -18.56 4.28 0.43
N GLU A 105 -17.89 4.67 -0.66
CA GLU A 105 -18.16 4.17 -2.01
C GLU A 105 -17.00 3.31 -2.48
N PRO A 106 -17.26 2.17 -3.14
CA PRO A 106 -16.19 1.32 -3.66
C PRO A 106 -15.25 2.09 -4.58
N GLN A 107 -13.95 1.99 -4.34
CA GLN A 107 -12.92 2.56 -5.17
C GLN A 107 -12.24 1.42 -5.93
N VAL A 108 -12.21 1.49 -7.24
CA VAL A 108 -11.72 0.41 -8.09
C VAL A 108 -10.46 0.85 -8.83
N LEU A 109 -9.40 0.05 -8.72
CA LEU A 109 -8.20 0.21 -9.55
C LEU A 109 -8.46 -0.48 -10.89
N THR A 110 -8.68 0.32 -11.93
CA THR A 110 -8.93 -0.21 -13.27
C THR A 110 -7.64 -0.76 -13.90
N SER A 111 -6.53 -0.07 -13.69
CA SER A 111 -5.23 -0.50 -14.19
C SER A 111 -4.08 0.15 -13.44
N ILE A 112 -2.95 -0.53 -13.43
CA ILE A 112 -1.67 0.00 -12.97
C ILE A 112 -0.64 -0.37 -14.04
N THR A 113 0.09 0.62 -14.53
CA THR A 113 1.18 0.42 -15.49
C THR A 113 2.51 0.54 -14.76
N VAL A 114 3.41 -0.39 -15.01
CA VAL A 114 4.75 -0.40 -14.39
C VAL A 114 5.79 -0.03 -15.45
N ASP A 115 6.58 1.00 -15.14
CA ASP A 115 7.67 1.48 -16.01
C ASP A 115 9.02 1.16 -15.38
N GLY A 116 10.03 0.98 -16.21
CA GLY A 116 11.43 0.88 -15.78
C GLY A 116 11.77 -0.32 -14.92
N ALA A 117 11.10 -1.41 -15.17
CA ALA A 117 11.31 -2.65 -14.42
C ALA A 117 12.71 -3.21 -14.59
#